data_fb6967a99f4841764682452386ac5f46
#
_entry.id   fb6967a99f4841764682452386ac5f46
#
_cell.length_a   1.000
_cell.length_b   1.000
_cell.length_c   1.000
_cell.angle_alpha   90.00
_cell.angle_beta   90.00
_cell.angle_gamma   90.00
#
_symmetry.space_group_name_H-M   'P 1'
#
loop_
_entity.id
_entity.type
_entity.pdbx_description
1 polymer ?
#
loop_
_entity_poly.entity_id
_entity_poly.type
_entity_poly.pdbx_seq_one_letter_code
_entity_poly.pdbx_strand_id
1 'polypeptide(L)'
;MRILLFVLAVGAFAADAPKVVNEGYGDFLLVPAGRFKMGDNFGDGESRERPVHQVTLDAFYIGKFEVTNADWKKFQADPGYDDPKIWPGGRPVPKDQSPYWTQAVNHGGATPGSDNYPVLGVNWDGATAYCNWLSLKTGKKYRLPTEAEWEKAARGTDQRRFPWGNTIDPSYANYTGAQKFDTGQIVGYYDGSKRGDFQTKNGASPYGAMDMGGNVMEWCQDWYSRTYYEVSPKKNPKGPEKGAYRVLRGGSFFFESQDLRSYARSGAWPSFQAFRMVGFRAARSAE
;
A
#
# COMPACT_ATOMS: atom_id res chain seq x y z
N MET A 1 -42.02 -24.98 29.32
CA MET A 1 -41.62 -23.93 28.34
C MET A 1 -40.18 -23.54 28.66
N ARG A 2 -39.20 -24.16 28.01
CA ARG A 2 -37.77 -23.90 28.22
C ARG A 2 -37.32 -22.81 27.22
N ILE A 3 -36.96 -21.67 27.76
CA ILE A 3 -36.38 -20.56 26.98
C ILE A 3 -34.91 -20.89 26.73
N LEU A 4 -34.55 -21.15 25.49
CA LEU A 4 -33.14 -21.25 25.03
C LEU A 4 -32.57 -19.85 24.93
N LEU A 5 -31.72 -19.45 25.84
CA LEU A 5 -30.89 -18.25 25.64
C LEU A 5 -29.78 -18.59 24.64
N PHE A 6 -29.88 -18.03 23.43
CA PHE A 6 -28.75 -17.93 22.52
C PHE A 6 -27.82 -16.81 23.01
N VAL A 7 -26.72 -17.17 23.63
CA VAL A 7 -25.61 -16.25 23.87
C VAL A 7 -24.87 -16.08 22.55
N LEU A 8 -25.08 -14.96 21.90
CA LEU A 8 -24.24 -14.50 20.79
C LEU A 8 -22.85 -14.18 21.38
N ALA A 9 -21.90 -15.10 21.19
CA ALA A 9 -20.49 -14.79 21.37
C ALA A 9 -20.04 -13.81 20.29
N VAL A 10 -20.16 -12.52 20.55
CA VAL A 10 -19.52 -11.46 19.75
C VAL A 10 -18.04 -11.49 20.11
N GLY A 11 -17.25 -11.89 19.14
CA GLY A 11 -15.83 -12.16 19.29
C GLY A 11 -15.01 -11.00 19.87
N ALA A 12 -14.43 -11.28 21.02
CA ALA A 12 -13.39 -10.50 21.68
C ALA A 12 -11.99 -10.92 21.20
N PHE A 13 -11.74 -10.98 19.88
CA PHE A 13 -10.46 -11.47 19.34
C PHE A 13 -9.47 -10.39 18.88
N ALA A 14 -9.79 -9.09 18.98
CA ALA A 14 -8.91 -8.06 18.45
C ALA A 14 -8.08 -7.31 19.52
N ALA A 15 -8.31 -7.53 20.81
CA ALA A 15 -7.60 -6.79 21.87
C ALA A 15 -6.18 -7.33 22.15
N ASP A 16 -5.90 -8.59 21.83
CA ASP A 16 -4.65 -9.29 22.15
C ASP A 16 -3.71 -9.52 20.95
N ALA A 17 -4.10 -9.10 19.76
CA ALA A 17 -3.25 -9.27 18.57
C ALA A 17 -2.00 -8.37 18.68
N PRO A 18 -0.78 -8.86 18.42
CA PRO A 18 0.43 -8.06 18.50
C PRO A 18 0.37 -6.88 17.54
N LYS A 19 0.77 -5.68 18.01
CA LYS A 19 0.74 -4.45 17.21
C LYS A 19 1.66 -4.51 15.98
N VAL A 20 2.72 -5.30 16.08
CA VAL A 20 3.68 -5.54 15.00
C VAL A 20 3.97 -7.03 14.93
N VAL A 21 3.99 -7.58 13.74
CA VAL A 21 4.44 -8.96 13.47
C VAL A 21 5.54 -8.93 12.44
N ASN A 22 6.53 -9.81 12.60
CA ASN A 22 7.61 -10.02 11.63
C ASN A 22 7.74 -11.53 11.39
N GLU A 23 7.51 -11.96 10.17
CA GLU A 23 7.55 -13.37 9.76
C GLU A 23 8.77 -13.64 8.85
N GLY A 24 9.84 -12.82 8.98
CA GLY A 24 11.07 -12.94 8.19
C GLY A 24 11.05 -12.15 6.87
N TYR A 25 9.98 -11.42 6.60
CA TYR A 25 9.75 -10.67 5.37
C TYR A 25 9.31 -9.21 5.63
N GLY A 26 9.88 -8.60 6.67
CA GLY A 26 9.57 -7.25 7.08
C GLY A 26 8.51 -7.16 8.18
N ASP A 27 8.34 -5.95 8.69
CA ASP A 27 7.36 -5.65 9.74
C ASP A 27 5.97 -5.40 9.15
N PHE A 28 4.96 -6.00 9.75
CA PHE A 28 3.56 -5.75 9.44
C PHE A 28 2.86 -5.16 10.66
N LEU A 29 2.14 -4.07 10.44
CA LEU A 29 1.50 -3.28 11.47
C LEU A 29 0.01 -3.63 11.57
N LEU A 30 -0.49 -3.80 12.79
CA LEU A 30 -1.90 -4.02 13.03
C LEU A 30 -2.69 -2.72 12.82
N VAL A 31 -3.65 -2.76 11.90
CA VAL A 31 -4.72 -1.78 11.79
C VAL A 31 -5.97 -2.37 12.44
N PRO A 32 -6.43 -1.84 13.57
CA PRO A 32 -7.55 -2.41 14.31
C PRO A 32 -8.84 -2.40 13.49
N ALA A 33 -9.73 -3.37 13.77
CA ALA A 33 -11.09 -3.34 13.25
C ALA A 33 -11.80 -2.03 13.62
N GLY A 34 -12.79 -1.65 12.82
CA GLY A 34 -13.61 -0.49 13.13
C GLY A 34 -13.93 0.39 11.94
N ARG A 35 -14.67 1.45 12.23
CA ARG A 35 -15.22 2.37 11.26
C ARG A 35 -14.24 3.51 10.94
N PHE A 36 -14.27 3.99 9.72
CA PHE A 36 -13.65 5.25 9.32
C PHE A 36 -14.46 5.90 8.19
N LYS A 37 -14.22 7.17 7.92
CA LYS A 37 -14.80 7.88 6.78
C LYS A 37 -13.79 7.85 5.64
N MET A 38 -14.18 7.24 4.52
CA MET A 38 -13.39 7.09 3.30
C MET A 38 -13.78 8.18 2.30
N GLY A 39 -12.80 8.77 1.61
CA GLY A 39 -13.01 9.78 0.59
C GLY A 39 -12.63 11.19 1.01
N ASP A 40 -12.85 12.15 0.10
CA ASP A 40 -12.49 13.57 0.26
C ASP A 40 -13.45 14.30 1.17
N ASN A 41 -13.06 14.52 2.42
CA ASN A 41 -13.79 15.30 3.42
C ASN A 41 -13.37 16.79 3.48
N PHE A 42 -12.39 17.21 2.67
CA PHE A 42 -11.95 18.60 2.60
C PHE A 42 -12.59 19.38 1.45
N GLY A 43 -13.11 18.67 0.44
CA GLY A 43 -13.75 19.26 -0.74
C GLY A 43 -12.76 19.80 -1.77
N ASP A 44 -11.47 19.48 -1.64
CA ASP A 44 -10.40 19.93 -2.52
C ASP A 44 -9.88 18.85 -3.48
N GLY A 45 -10.51 17.67 -3.44
CA GLY A 45 -10.21 16.56 -4.32
C GLY A 45 -11.12 16.49 -5.55
N GLU A 46 -10.92 15.46 -6.34
CA GLU A 46 -11.70 15.20 -7.55
C GLU A 46 -13.01 14.45 -7.26
N SER A 47 -13.93 14.45 -8.25
CA SER A 47 -15.22 13.74 -8.14
C SER A 47 -15.07 12.24 -7.84
N ARG A 48 -13.98 11.62 -8.30
CA ARG A 48 -13.66 10.20 -8.06
C ARG A 48 -13.35 9.86 -6.60
N GLU A 49 -13.07 10.86 -5.77
CA GLU A 49 -12.76 10.74 -4.35
C GLU A 49 -14.01 10.97 -3.47
N ARG A 50 -15.17 11.15 -4.12
CA ARG A 50 -16.48 11.42 -3.49
C ARG A 50 -17.55 10.43 -3.94
N PRO A 51 -18.64 10.25 -3.15
CA PRO A 51 -18.92 10.89 -1.87
C PRO A 51 -18.06 10.34 -0.73
N VAL A 52 -17.88 11.14 0.32
CA VAL A 52 -17.38 10.63 1.60
C VAL A 52 -18.42 9.64 2.15
N HIS A 53 -17.98 8.45 2.51
CA HIS A 53 -18.88 7.41 3.00
C HIS A 53 -18.24 6.64 4.16
N GLN A 54 -19.09 6.04 4.98
CA GLN A 54 -18.63 5.27 6.12
C GLN A 54 -18.30 3.84 5.74
N VAL A 55 -17.09 3.41 6.06
CA VAL A 55 -16.60 2.04 5.86
C VAL A 55 -16.26 1.41 7.22
N THR A 56 -16.60 0.15 7.38
CA THR A 56 -16.19 -0.70 8.51
C THR A 56 -15.26 -1.77 7.98
N LEU A 57 -14.07 -1.88 8.54
CA LEU A 57 -13.10 -2.94 8.23
C LEU A 57 -12.90 -3.85 9.42
N ASP A 58 -12.71 -5.13 9.15
CA ASP A 58 -12.15 -6.06 10.11
C ASP A 58 -10.67 -5.73 10.34
N ALA A 59 -10.05 -6.26 11.40
CA ALA A 59 -8.64 -6.02 11.69
C ALA A 59 -7.75 -6.69 10.62
N PHE A 60 -6.67 -6.00 10.26
CA PHE A 60 -5.71 -6.50 9.28
C PHE A 60 -4.29 -6.03 9.62
N TYR A 61 -3.33 -6.73 9.09
CA TYR A 61 -1.92 -6.32 9.07
C TYR A 61 -1.56 -5.75 7.71
N ILE A 62 -0.75 -4.69 7.70
CA ILE A 62 -0.22 -4.06 6.49
C ILE A 62 1.28 -3.85 6.64
N GLY A 63 2.03 -4.00 5.56
CA GLY A 63 3.48 -3.75 5.55
C GLY A 63 3.81 -2.35 6.05
N LYS A 64 4.78 -2.25 6.98
CA LYS A 64 5.28 -0.97 7.48
C LYS A 64 5.85 -0.12 6.37
N PHE A 65 6.50 -0.75 5.40
CA PHE A 65 7.11 -0.16 4.24
C PHE A 65 6.54 -0.76 2.95
N GLU A 66 6.84 -0.13 1.81
CA GLU A 66 6.72 -0.76 0.51
C GLU A 66 7.65 -2.00 0.44
N VAL A 67 7.33 -2.97 -0.41
CA VAL A 67 8.21 -4.10 -0.68
C VAL A 67 9.52 -3.59 -1.28
N THR A 68 10.63 -4.01 -0.69
CA THR A 68 11.96 -3.54 -1.07
C THR A 68 12.57 -4.36 -2.21
N ASN A 69 13.63 -3.83 -2.83
CA ASN A 69 14.41 -4.58 -3.80
C ASN A 69 15.02 -5.86 -3.19
N ALA A 70 15.44 -5.81 -1.91
CA ALA A 70 15.93 -7.00 -1.20
C ALA A 70 14.87 -8.09 -1.10
N ASP A 71 13.63 -7.72 -0.76
CA ASP A 71 12.54 -8.69 -0.63
C ASP A 71 12.11 -9.23 -1.99
N TRP A 72 12.11 -8.39 -3.03
CA TRP A 72 11.83 -8.82 -4.38
C TRP A 72 12.89 -9.78 -4.92
N LYS A 73 14.18 -9.53 -4.64
CA LYS A 73 15.27 -10.45 -5.00
C LYS A 73 15.12 -11.81 -4.34
N LYS A 74 14.67 -11.88 -3.08
CA LYS A 74 14.34 -13.16 -2.41
C LYS A 74 13.25 -13.92 -3.15
N PHE A 75 12.20 -13.22 -3.58
CA PHE A 75 11.13 -13.80 -4.39
C PHE A 75 11.64 -14.34 -5.73
N GLN A 76 12.42 -13.53 -6.47
CA GLN A 76 12.97 -13.95 -7.76
C GLN A 76 13.96 -15.12 -7.66
N ALA A 77 14.71 -15.20 -6.56
CA ALA A 77 15.66 -16.28 -6.32
C ALA A 77 15.00 -17.58 -5.87
N ASP A 78 13.76 -17.53 -5.43
CA ASP A 78 13.04 -18.70 -4.94
C ASP A 78 12.64 -19.64 -6.09
N PRO A 79 12.83 -20.98 -5.96
CA PRO A 79 12.37 -21.94 -6.96
C PRO A 79 10.87 -21.85 -7.28
N GLY A 80 10.07 -21.40 -6.31
CA GLY A 80 8.63 -21.19 -6.49
C GLY A 80 8.26 -19.96 -7.34
N TYR A 81 9.24 -19.14 -7.75
CA TYR A 81 8.97 -17.99 -8.62
C TYR A 81 8.28 -18.39 -9.92
N ASP A 82 8.73 -19.49 -10.53
CA ASP A 82 8.22 -19.98 -11.81
C ASP A 82 6.97 -20.88 -11.67
N ASP A 83 6.42 -21.06 -10.44
CA ASP A 83 5.18 -21.81 -10.24
C ASP A 83 3.98 -21.01 -10.79
N PRO A 84 3.30 -21.49 -11.84
CA PRO A 84 2.14 -20.81 -12.42
C PRO A 84 1.01 -20.52 -11.42
N LYS A 85 0.93 -21.28 -10.33
CA LYS A 85 -0.14 -21.16 -9.33
C LYS A 85 -0.09 -19.87 -8.52
N ILE A 86 1.08 -19.26 -8.39
CA ILE A 86 1.20 -17.99 -7.67
C ILE A 86 0.87 -16.79 -8.56
N TRP A 87 0.93 -16.95 -9.89
CA TRP A 87 0.72 -15.86 -10.85
C TRP A 87 -0.75 -15.74 -11.27
N PRO A 88 -1.35 -14.55 -11.19
CA PRO A 88 -2.65 -14.30 -11.81
C PRO A 88 -2.60 -14.68 -13.30
N GLY A 89 -3.55 -15.51 -13.76
CA GLY A 89 -3.54 -16.00 -15.15
C GLY A 89 -2.52 -17.09 -15.46
N GLY A 90 -1.77 -17.58 -14.46
CA GLY A 90 -0.89 -18.76 -14.61
C GLY A 90 0.36 -18.53 -15.48
N ARG A 91 0.78 -17.28 -15.69
CA ARG A 91 1.94 -16.94 -16.52
C ARG A 91 2.97 -16.15 -15.75
N PRO A 92 4.09 -16.77 -15.33
CA PRO A 92 5.20 -16.05 -14.70
C PRO A 92 5.77 -14.97 -15.64
N VAL A 93 6.08 -13.80 -15.08
CA VAL A 93 6.84 -12.78 -15.81
C VAL A 93 8.31 -13.21 -15.84
N PRO A 94 8.97 -13.24 -17.00
CA PRO A 94 10.38 -13.58 -17.08
C PRO A 94 11.23 -12.70 -16.16
N LYS A 95 12.23 -13.28 -15.48
CA LYS A 95 13.04 -12.61 -14.46
C LYS A 95 13.82 -11.41 -15.01
N ASP A 96 14.18 -11.44 -16.27
CA ASP A 96 14.87 -10.37 -17.01
C ASP A 96 13.93 -9.23 -17.45
N GLN A 97 12.60 -9.45 -17.39
CA GLN A 97 11.58 -8.47 -17.76
C GLN A 97 10.88 -7.84 -16.54
N SER A 98 11.19 -8.30 -15.34
CA SER A 98 10.58 -7.81 -14.10
C SER A 98 11.63 -7.70 -12.99
N PRO A 99 11.67 -6.58 -12.33
CA PRO A 99 11.02 -5.29 -12.59
C PRO A 99 11.85 -4.41 -13.56
N TYR A 100 11.24 -3.40 -14.16
CA TYR A 100 11.85 -2.48 -15.14
C TYR A 100 13.16 -1.80 -14.68
N TRP A 101 13.41 -1.72 -13.38
CA TRP A 101 14.58 -1.04 -12.81
C TRP A 101 15.94 -1.68 -13.16
N THR A 102 15.97 -2.96 -13.59
CA THR A 102 17.22 -3.59 -14.07
C THR A 102 17.83 -2.89 -15.28
N GLN A 103 17.01 -2.08 -15.97
CA GLN A 103 17.44 -1.26 -17.12
C GLN A 103 17.52 0.25 -16.77
N ALA A 104 17.02 0.68 -15.62
CA ALA A 104 16.98 2.09 -15.22
C ALA A 104 18.32 2.53 -14.64
N VAL A 105 19.20 2.79 -15.53
CA VAL A 105 20.52 3.36 -15.46
C VAL A 105 20.54 4.72 -14.75
N ASN A 106 21.55 4.90 -13.86
CA ASN A 106 22.36 6.11 -13.67
C ASN A 106 21.68 7.47 -13.95
N HIS A 107 20.82 7.91 -13.07
CA HIS A 107 20.57 9.32 -12.90
C HIS A 107 21.03 9.73 -11.49
N GLY A 108 22.23 10.29 -11.45
CA GLY A 108 23.00 10.90 -10.39
C GLY A 108 22.37 10.97 -9.00
N GLY A 109 22.86 10.11 -8.13
CA GLY A 109 22.48 10.15 -6.74
C GLY A 109 22.14 8.80 -6.19
N ALA A 110 21.55 8.26 -5.48
CA ALA A 110 21.31 6.95 -4.93
C ALA A 110 20.93 5.96 -6.01
N THR A 111 21.67 4.89 -6.14
CA THR A 111 21.50 3.88 -7.17
C THR A 111 20.13 3.22 -7.02
N PRO A 112 19.15 3.41 -7.96
CA PRO A 112 17.97 2.58 -7.98
C PRO A 112 18.42 1.12 -8.07
N GLY A 113 17.99 0.29 -7.13
CA GLY A 113 18.45 -1.10 -7.05
C GLY A 113 19.23 -1.44 -5.80
N SER A 114 19.53 -0.48 -4.92
CA SER A 114 20.01 -0.81 -3.58
C SER A 114 18.90 -1.50 -2.79
N ASP A 115 19.29 -2.40 -1.90
CA ASP A 115 18.38 -3.33 -1.22
C ASP A 115 17.22 -2.67 -0.48
N ASN A 116 17.45 -1.49 0.09
CA ASN A 116 16.46 -0.77 0.91
C ASN A 116 15.54 0.20 0.11
N TYR A 117 15.66 0.26 -1.21
CA TYR A 117 14.73 1.03 -2.04
C TYR A 117 13.47 0.21 -2.32
N PRO A 118 12.30 0.87 -2.50
CA PRO A 118 11.11 0.16 -2.94
C PRO A 118 11.35 -0.48 -4.31
N VAL A 119 10.79 -1.66 -4.52
CA VAL A 119 10.79 -2.26 -5.85
C VAL A 119 9.90 -1.43 -6.78
N LEU A 120 10.43 -1.06 -7.95
CA LEU A 120 9.79 -0.15 -8.90
C LEU A 120 9.44 -0.87 -10.20
N GLY A 121 8.38 -0.40 -10.87
CA GLY A 121 8.00 -0.91 -12.19
C GLY A 121 7.40 -2.33 -12.14
N VAL A 122 6.93 -2.76 -10.99
CA VAL A 122 6.21 -4.02 -10.83
C VAL A 122 4.76 -3.82 -11.30
N ASN A 123 4.29 -4.68 -12.20
CA ASN A 123 2.88 -4.70 -12.57
C ASN A 123 2.01 -5.36 -11.47
N TRP A 124 0.70 -5.24 -11.60
CA TRP A 124 -0.24 -5.75 -10.60
C TRP A 124 -0.14 -7.28 -10.43
N ASP A 125 0.08 -8.02 -11.53
CA ASP A 125 0.21 -9.47 -11.50
C ASP A 125 1.48 -9.89 -10.74
N GLY A 126 2.60 -9.22 -10.95
CA GLY A 126 3.84 -9.45 -10.21
C GLY A 126 3.70 -9.15 -8.72
N ALA A 127 3.06 -8.02 -8.38
CA ALA A 127 2.79 -7.66 -6.99
C ALA A 127 1.89 -8.71 -6.30
N THR A 128 0.89 -9.23 -7.01
CA THR A 128 0.01 -10.29 -6.52
C THR A 128 0.76 -11.62 -6.38
N ALA A 129 1.60 -11.96 -7.36
CA ALA A 129 2.42 -13.17 -7.30
C ALA A 129 3.37 -13.16 -6.11
N TYR A 130 4.00 -12.02 -5.81
CA TYR A 130 4.80 -11.84 -4.59
C TYR A 130 3.98 -12.16 -3.33
N CYS A 131 2.78 -11.60 -3.21
CA CYS A 131 1.91 -11.85 -2.06
C CYS A 131 1.51 -13.34 -1.95
N ASN A 132 1.23 -14.00 -3.08
CA ASN A 132 0.92 -15.42 -3.12
C ASN A 132 2.13 -16.27 -2.71
N TRP A 133 3.32 -15.94 -3.21
CA TRP A 133 4.57 -16.55 -2.77
C TRP A 133 4.81 -16.37 -1.28
N LEU A 134 4.65 -15.15 -0.76
CA LEU A 134 4.77 -14.85 0.67
C LEU A 134 3.79 -15.69 1.52
N SER A 135 2.59 -15.92 0.99
CA SER A 135 1.60 -16.79 1.63
C SER A 135 2.08 -18.23 1.75
N LEU A 136 2.71 -18.77 0.70
CA LEU A 136 3.29 -20.12 0.74
C LEU A 136 4.45 -20.22 1.73
N LYS A 137 5.28 -19.17 1.83
CA LYS A 137 6.44 -19.16 2.75
C LYS A 137 6.06 -19.08 4.21
N THR A 138 5.00 -18.34 4.52
CA THR A 138 4.60 -18.05 5.91
C THR A 138 3.44 -18.90 6.42
N GLY A 139 2.71 -19.56 5.51
CA GLY A 139 1.45 -20.23 5.83
C GLY A 139 0.29 -19.28 6.17
N LYS A 140 0.47 -17.97 5.99
CA LYS A 140 -0.55 -16.92 6.17
C LYS A 140 -1.09 -16.47 4.82
N LYS A 141 -2.30 -15.89 4.78
CA LYS A 141 -2.92 -15.43 3.52
C LYS A 141 -2.55 -13.97 3.23
N TYR A 142 -1.39 -13.74 2.64
CA TYR A 142 -0.98 -12.42 2.17
C TYR A 142 -1.62 -12.05 0.83
N ARG A 143 -1.86 -10.78 0.62
CA ARG A 143 -2.46 -10.18 -0.57
C ARG A 143 -2.08 -8.70 -0.66
N LEU A 144 -2.40 -8.05 -1.76
CA LEU A 144 -2.43 -6.60 -1.80
C LEU A 144 -3.52 -6.06 -0.83
N PRO A 145 -3.34 -4.89 -0.22
CA PRO A 145 -4.40 -4.26 0.55
C PRO A 145 -5.58 -3.92 -0.37
N THR A 146 -6.80 -3.98 0.15
CA THR A 146 -7.92 -3.33 -0.53
C THR A 146 -7.73 -1.81 -0.49
N GLU A 147 -8.37 -1.08 -1.39
CA GLU A 147 -8.32 0.37 -1.40
C GLU A 147 -8.74 0.98 -0.06
N ALA A 148 -9.79 0.42 0.55
CA ALA A 148 -10.28 0.86 1.85
C ALA A 148 -9.31 0.56 3.00
N GLU A 149 -8.64 -0.59 2.97
CA GLU A 149 -7.59 -0.93 3.94
C GLU A 149 -6.39 0.02 3.81
N TRP A 150 -5.97 0.28 2.57
CA TRP A 150 -4.89 1.21 2.29
C TRP A 150 -5.21 2.62 2.83
N GLU A 151 -6.40 3.16 2.51
CA GLU A 151 -6.80 4.50 2.98
C GLU A 151 -6.91 4.56 4.50
N LYS A 152 -7.50 3.54 5.16
CA LYS A 152 -7.55 3.50 6.63
C LYS A 152 -6.15 3.44 7.24
N ALA A 153 -5.25 2.63 6.67
CA ALA A 153 -3.87 2.55 7.14
C ALA A 153 -3.13 3.89 6.98
N ALA A 154 -3.39 4.63 5.91
CA ALA A 154 -2.77 5.92 5.64
C ALA A 154 -3.30 7.03 6.57
N ARG A 155 -4.62 7.17 6.71
CA ARG A 155 -5.21 8.34 7.38
C ARG A 155 -5.79 8.09 8.76
N GLY A 156 -5.90 6.85 9.21
CA GLY A 156 -6.55 6.54 10.48
C GLY A 156 -8.06 6.81 10.47
N THR A 157 -8.57 7.28 11.59
CA THR A 157 -10.00 7.55 11.80
C THR A 157 -10.31 9.03 11.99
N ASP A 158 -9.31 9.89 12.08
CA ASP A 158 -9.43 11.34 12.35
C ASP A 158 -9.57 12.19 11.09
N GLN A 159 -9.68 11.56 9.91
CA GLN A 159 -9.93 12.21 8.62
C GLN A 159 -8.83 13.19 8.18
N ARG A 160 -7.58 12.96 8.60
CA ARG A 160 -6.43 13.78 8.19
C ARG A 160 -6.20 13.78 6.68
N ARG A 161 -5.58 14.87 6.19
CA ARG A 161 -5.30 15.07 4.76
C ARG A 161 -4.18 14.17 4.25
N PHE A 162 -3.07 14.13 4.99
CA PHE A 162 -1.87 13.33 4.70
C PHE A 162 -1.65 12.30 5.81
N PRO A 163 -0.83 11.26 5.59
CA PRO A 163 -0.57 10.25 6.62
C PRO A 163 -0.09 10.83 7.95
N TRP A 164 0.68 11.88 7.93
CA TRP A 164 1.26 12.56 9.11
C TRP A 164 0.41 13.73 9.67
N GLY A 165 -0.66 14.14 9.01
CA GLY A 165 -1.50 15.25 9.47
C GLY A 165 -2.12 16.08 8.33
N ASN A 166 -2.30 17.37 8.53
CA ASN A 166 -3.03 18.23 7.59
C ASN A 166 -2.14 19.21 6.80
N THR A 167 -0.86 19.28 7.12
CA THR A 167 0.09 20.18 6.45
C THR A 167 1.16 19.34 5.73
N ILE A 168 1.73 19.90 4.68
CA ILE A 168 2.82 19.29 3.93
C ILE A 168 3.93 20.31 3.71
N ASP A 169 5.15 19.85 3.85
CA ASP A 169 6.37 20.52 3.40
C ASP A 169 7.41 19.46 2.98
N PRO A 170 8.52 19.86 2.34
CA PRO A 170 9.52 18.94 1.80
C PRO A 170 10.16 17.96 2.78
N SER A 171 9.98 18.16 4.09
CA SER A 171 10.59 17.31 5.11
C SER A 171 9.76 16.09 5.49
N TYR A 172 8.51 15.97 5.02
CA TYR A 172 7.61 14.87 5.35
C TYR A 172 7.62 13.71 4.35
N ALA A 173 7.90 13.99 3.08
CA ALA A 173 7.74 12.99 2.02
C ALA A 173 8.60 13.31 0.79
N ASN A 174 8.80 12.31 -0.06
CA ASN A 174 9.44 12.45 -1.38
C ASN A 174 8.36 12.69 -2.44
N TYR A 175 8.29 13.90 -3.01
CA TYR A 175 7.35 14.32 -4.05
C TYR A 175 7.93 15.48 -4.88
N THR A 176 7.32 15.84 -6.01
CA THR A 176 7.84 16.87 -6.92
C THR A 176 8.11 18.21 -6.24
N GLY A 177 7.27 18.66 -5.34
CA GLY A 177 7.45 19.91 -4.60
C GLY A 177 8.56 19.87 -3.54
N ALA A 178 9.02 18.69 -3.14
CA ALA A 178 10.12 18.49 -2.21
C ALA A 178 11.48 18.54 -2.88
N GLN A 179 11.56 18.15 -4.11
CA GLN A 179 12.69 18.09 -5.05
C GLN A 179 14.10 17.95 -4.46
N LYS A 180 14.33 16.89 -3.70
CA LYS A 180 15.70 16.43 -3.42
C LYS A 180 16.09 15.22 -4.25
N PHE A 181 15.11 14.48 -4.79
CA PHE A 181 15.35 13.22 -5.45
C PHE A 181 14.49 13.07 -6.71
N ASP A 182 15.12 12.68 -7.79
CA ASP A 182 14.46 12.40 -9.09
C ASP A 182 13.94 10.95 -9.18
N THR A 183 14.02 10.21 -8.06
CA THR A 183 13.64 8.80 -7.98
C THR A 183 12.98 8.50 -6.62
N GLY A 184 12.44 7.30 -6.44
CA GLY A 184 12.10 6.79 -5.11
C GLY A 184 13.32 6.86 -4.17
N GLN A 185 13.06 6.96 -2.88
CA GLN A 185 14.06 6.99 -1.82
C GLN A 185 13.99 5.68 -1.03
N ILE A 186 15.02 5.39 -0.23
CA ILE A 186 14.98 4.25 0.70
C ILE A 186 13.71 4.30 1.54
N VAL A 187 13.09 3.14 1.76
CA VAL A 187 11.85 3.06 2.54
C VAL A 187 12.07 3.62 3.95
N GLY A 188 11.11 4.38 4.45
CA GLY A 188 11.19 5.01 5.77
C GLY A 188 12.20 6.16 5.87
N TYR A 189 12.62 6.77 4.77
CA TYR A 189 13.57 7.88 4.79
C TYR A 189 13.10 9.04 5.68
N TYR A 190 11.81 9.32 5.70
CA TYR A 190 11.18 10.42 6.44
C TYR A 190 10.70 9.97 7.83
N ASP A 191 11.62 9.49 8.66
CA ASP A 191 11.38 8.96 10.00
C ASP A 191 11.56 9.98 11.15
N GLY A 192 11.86 11.24 10.81
CA GLY A 192 12.20 12.29 11.79
C GLY A 192 13.69 12.41 12.09
N SER A 193 14.53 11.56 11.50
CA SER A 193 15.97 11.62 11.68
C SER A 193 16.61 12.71 10.82
N LYS A 194 17.79 13.16 11.23
CA LYS A 194 18.65 14.02 10.43
C LYS A 194 19.42 13.19 9.40
N ARG A 195 19.38 13.62 8.13
CA ARG A 195 20.06 12.99 6.99
C ARG A 195 21.08 13.95 6.40
N GLY A 196 22.34 13.88 6.84
CA GLY A 196 23.33 14.92 6.56
C GLY A 196 22.85 16.27 7.11
N ASP A 197 22.71 17.28 6.27
CA ASP A 197 22.19 18.60 6.67
C ASP A 197 20.66 18.71 6.58
N PHE A 198 19.99 17.67 6.10
CA PHE A 198 18.55 17.66 5.95
C PHE A 198 17.86 17.04 7.16
N GLN A 199 17.00 17.83 7.82
CA GLN A 199 16.16 17.36 8.89
C GLN A 199 14.84 16.86 8.33
N THR A 200 14.59 15.55 8.38
CA THR A 200 13.28 14.99 8.05
C THR A 200 12.32 15.18 9.20
N LYS A 201 11.02 15.13 8.90
CA LYS A 201 9.94 14.98 9.87
C LYS A 201 9.39 13.56 9.82
N ASN A 202 8.67 13.16 10.85
CA ASN A 202 8.07 11.84 10.87
C ASN A 202 6.87 11.80 9.92
N GLY A 203 7.04 11.12 8.78
CA GLY A 203 6.04 10.89 7.74
C GLY A 203 5.11 9.69 8.00
N ALA A 204 5.20 9.06 9.18
CA ALA A 204 4.40 7.89 9.50
C ALA A 204 2.90 8.19 9.60
N SER A 205 2.11 7.20 9.21
CA SER A 205 0.67 7.17 9.43
C SER A 205 0.31 6.97 10.92
N PRO A 206 -0.97 7.11 11.33
CA PRO A 206 -1.38 6.87 12.70
C PRO A 206 -1.04 5.48 13.25
N TYR A 207 -0.88 4.51 12.36
CA TYR A 207 -0.51 3.14 12.71
C TYR A 207 0.97 2.85 12.57
N GLY A 208 1.77 3.83 12.13
CA GLY A 208 3.22 3.70 11.97
C GLY A 208 3.66 3.24 10.58
N ALA A 209 2.74 3.12 9.61
CA ALA A 209 3.11 2.82 8.22
C ALA A 209 3.81 4.03 7.60
N MET A 210 4.96 3.79 6.98
CA MET A 210 5.80 4.80 6.36
C MET A 210 5.49 4.90 4.86
N ASP A 211 5.82 6.06 4.28
CA ASP A 211 5.78 6.32 2.84
C ASP A 211 4.36 6.15 2.22
N MET A 212 3.30 6.23 3.07
CA MET A 212 1.91 6.18 2.60
C MET A 212 1.47 7.45 1.85
N GLY A 213 2.35 8.41 1.65
CA GLY A 213 2.15 9.61 0.85
C GLY A 213 3.48 10.03 0.24
N GLY A 214 3.62 9.90 -1.08
CA GLY A 214 4.87 10.12 -1.81
C GLY A 214 5.68 8.85 -1.98
N ASN A 215 6.94 8.98 -2.29
CA ASN A 215 7.87 7.92 -2.64
C ASN A 215 7.42 7.15 -3.89
N VAL A 216 6.61 6.11 -3.78
CA VAL A 216 6.05 5.41 -4.94
C VAL A 216 4.53 5.21 -4.81
N MET A 217 3.82 5.19 -5.93
CA MET A 217 2.42 4.75 -5.95
C MET A 217 2.33 3.27 -5.63
N GLU A 218 1.24 2.88 -5.00
CA GLU A 218 1.08 1.51 -4.54
C GLU A 218 -0.15 0.84 -5.14
N TRP A 219 0.04 -0.38 -5.67
CA TRP A 219 -1.06 -1.22 -6.11
C TRP A 219 -1.97 -1.62 -4.96
N CYS A 220 -3.28 -1.48 -5.18
CA CYS A 220 -4.32 -2.11 -4.36
C CYS A 220 -4.94 -3.30 -5.10
N GLN A 221 -5.64 -4.15 -4.34
CA GLN A 221 -6.31 -5.33 -4.88
C GLN A 221 -7.47 -4.98 -5.81
N ASP A 222 -8.13 -3.86 -5.55
CA ASP A 222 -9.39 -3.47 -6.15
C ASP A 222 -9.28 -3.12 -7.63
N TRP A 223 -10.33 -3.46 -8.41
CA TRP A 223 -10.57 -2.81 -9.67
C TRP A 223 -10.97 -1.35 -9.44
N TYR A 224 -10.50 -0.46 -10.30
CA TYR A 224 -10.81 0.96 -10.23
C TYR A 224 -12.12 1.29 -10.94
N SER A 225 -12.96 2.10 -10.30
CA SER A 225 -14.11 2.79 -10.91
C SER A 225 -14.23 4.19 -10.32
N ARG A 226 -14.49 5.19 -11.19
CA ARG A 226 -14.67 6.59 -10.74
C ARG A 226 -15.85 6.76 -9.79
N THR A 227 -16.91 5.96 -9.98
CA THR A 227 -18.18 6.09 -9.26
C THR A 227 -18.37 5.04 -8.17
N TYR A 228 -17.34 4.21 -7.89
CA TYR A 228 -17.51 3.12 -6.95
C TYR A 228 -17.93 3.59 -5.54
N TYR A 229 -17.50 4.75 -5.10
CA TYR A 229 -17.84 5.28 -3.77
C TYR A 229 -19.34 5.55 -3.59
N GLU A 230 -20.10 5.76 -4.68
CA GLU A 230 -21.56 5.92 -4.67
C GLU A 230 -22.29 4.64 -4.28
N VAL A 231 -21.69 3.48 -4.56
CA VAL A 231 -22.31 2.15 -4.37
C VAL A 231 -21.49 1.22 -3.46
N SER A 232 -20.42 1.75 -2.85
CA SER A 232 -19.50 0.98 -2.02
C SER A 232 -20.23 0.30 -0.84
N PRO A 233 -20.04 -1.02 -0.63
CA PRO A 233 -20.53 -1.68 0.57
C PRO A 233 -19.95 -1.07 1.83
N LYS A 234 -20.74 -0.98 2.90
CA LYS A 234 -20.31 -0.42 4.19
C LYS A 234 -19.29 -1.30 4.93
N LYS A 235 -19.22 -2.61 4.65
CA LYS A 235 -18.33 -3.55 5.32
C LYS A 235 -17.38 -4.20 4.33
N ASN A 236 -16.07 -4.08 4.62
CA ASN A 236 -14.96 -4.69 3.86
C ASN A 236 -15.11 -4.55 2.33
N PRO A 237 -15.27 -3.34 1.78
CA PRO A 237 -15.40 -3.15 0.33
C PRO A 237 -14.14 -3.64 -0.39
N LYS A 238 -14.32 -4.23 -1.57
CA LYS A 238 -13.25 -4.86 -2.37
C LYS A 238 -13.18 -4.30 -3.80
N GLY A 239 -13.80 -3.14 -4.04
CA GLY A 239 -13.94 -2.61 -5.39
C GLY A 239 -15.02 -3.30 -6.21
N PRO A 240 -15.21 -2.88 -7.46
CA PRO A 240 -16.07 -3.57 -8.42
C PRO A 240 -15.56 -5.00 -8.70
N GLU A 241 -16.45 -5.88 -9.13
CA GLU A 241 -16.10 -7.27 -9.49
C GLU A 241 -15.16 -7.35 -10.71
N LYS A 242 -15.24 -6.37 -11.60
CA LYS A 242 -14.43 -6.27 -12.83
C LYS A 242 -14.15 -4.82 -13.19
N GLY A 243 -13.09 -4.60 -13.95
CA GLY A 243 -12.70 -3.29 -14.45
C GLY A 243 -11.58 -3.40 -15.48
N ALA A 244 -11.20 -2.28 -16.07
CA ALA A 244 -10.03 -2.18 -16.94
C ALA A 244 -8.75 -1.80 -16.18
N TYR A 245 -8.89 -1.11 -15.05
CA TYR A 245 -7.80 -0.55 -14.28
C TYR A 245 -7.81 -1.10 -12.85
N ARG A 246 -6.62 -1.29 -12.26
CA ARG A 246 -6.43 -1.53 -10.83
C ARG A 246 -6.18 -0.22 -10.10
N VAL A 247 -6.59 -0.14 -8.84
CA VAL A 247 -6.39 1.05 -8.01
C VAL A 247 -4.91 1.25 -7.70
N LEU A 248 -4.48 2.52 -7.80
CA LEU A 248 -3.20 3.03 -7.31
C LEU A 248 -3.42 4.13 -6.27
N ARG A 249 -2.59 4.15 -5.23
CA ARG A 249 -2.70 5.07 -4.11
C ARG A 249 -1.35 5.68 -3.74
N GLY A 250 -1.38 6.81 -2.99
CA GLY A 250 -0.22 7.38 -2.30
C GLY A 250 0.51 8.50 -3.04
N GLY A 251 0.33 8.65 -4.35
CA GLY A 251 1.20 9.53 -5.14
C GLY A 251 2.63 8.99 -5.19
N SER A 252 3.58 9.77 -5.69
CA SER A 252 4.98 9.37 -5.79
C SER A 252 5.92 10.56 -5.81
N PHE A 253 7.23 10.29 -5.88
CA PHE A 253 8.27 11.33 -6.06
C PHE A 253 8.04 12.22 -7.30
N PHE A 254 7.27 11.78 -8.26
CA PHE A 254 6.99 12.48 -9.52
C PHE A 254 5.69 13.30 -9.50
N PHE A 255 4.87 13.16 -8.48
CA PHE A 255 3.57 13.81 -8.37
C PHE A 255 3.60 15.01 -7.42
N GLU A 256 2.63 15.92 -7.60
CA GLU A 256 2.45 17.09 -6.76
C GLU A 256 1.82 16.73 -5.40
N SER A 257 1.88 17.65 -4.46
CA SER A 257 1.38 17.44 -3.09
C SER A 257 -0.09 17.01 -3.00
N GLN A 258 -0.93 17.42 -3.94
CA GLN A 258 -2.34 17.02 -3.97
C GLN A 258 -2.53 15.53 -4.20
N ASP A 259 -1.60 14.86 -4.87
CA ASP A 259 -1.67 13.43 -5.16
C ASP A 259 -1.24 12.58 -3.96
N LEU A 260 -0.56 13.19 -2.96
CA LEU A 260 -0.15 12.55 -1.72
C LEU A 260 -1.25 12.51 -0.66
N ARG A 261 -2.38 13.19 -0.90
CA ARG A 261 -3.50 13.16 0.04
C ARG A 261 -3.97 11.72 0.26
N SER A 262 -4.24 11.37 1.51
CA SER A 262 -4.64 10.00 1.89
C SER A 262 -5.88 9.50 1.15
N TYR A 263 -6.70 10.39 0.60
CA TYR A 263 -7.90 10.11 -0.18
C TYR A 263 -7.71 10.23 -1.69
N ALA A 264 -6.55 10.70 -2.19
CA ALA A 264 -6.27 10.76 -3.61
C ALA A 264 -6.26 9.35 -4.23
N ARG A 265 -6.93 9.21 -5.38
CA ARG A 265 -7.15 7.93 -6.07
C ARG A 265 -6.65 8.00 -7.50
N SER A 266 -6.07 6.92 -7.97
CA SER A 266 -5.72 6.73 -9.37
C SER A 266 -5.96 5.28 -9.81
N GLY A 267 -5.76 4.99 -11.08
CA GLY A 267 -5.87 3.64 -11.60
C GLY A 267 -5.03 3.45 -12.86
N ALA A 268 -4.49 2.25 -13.03
CA ALA A 268 -3.72 1.87 -14.21
C ALA A 268 -4.06 0.43 -14.65
N TRP A 269 -3.75 0.10 -15.92
CA TRP A 269 -3.91 -1.26 -16.42
C TRP A 269 -3.08 -2.25 -15.60
N PRO A 270 -3.59 -3.45 -15.31
CA PRO A 270 -2.86 -4.47 -14.55
C PRO A 270 -1.49 -4.83 -15.13
N SER A 271 -1.38 -4.84 -16.45
CA SER A 271 -0.15 -5.12 -17.19
C SER A 271 0.80 -3.93 -17.30
N PHE A 272 0.47 -2.82 -16.65
CA PHE A 272 1.24 -1.58 -16.74
C PHE A 272 2.60 -1.73 -16.05
N GLN A 273 3.63 -1.94 -16.84
CA GLN A 273 5.01 -2.08 -16.38
C GLN A 273 5.81 -0.75 -16.41
N ALA A 274 5.19 0.32 -16.88
CA ALA A 274 5.92 1.41 -17.52
C ALA A 274 6.47 2.48 -16.58
N PHE A 275 6.17 2.49 -15.28
CA PHE A 275 6.58 3.64 -14.51
C PHE A 275 7.45 3.29 -13.30
N ARG A 276 8.65 3.89 -13.30
CA ARG A 276 9.60 3.97 -12.18
C ARG A 276 9.00 4.49 -10.87
N MET A 277 7.69 4.73 -10.84
CA MET A 277 6.99 5.35 -9.72
C MET A 277 5.94 4.44 -9.08
N VAL A 278 5.84 3.17 -9.51
CA VAL A 278 4.84 2.23 -9.00
C VAL A 278 5.51 1.04 -8.32
N GLY A 279 5.16 0.84 -7.07
CA GLY A 279 5.52 -0.30 -6.24
C GLY A 279 4.28 -0.87 -5.55
N PHE A 280 4.44 -1.48 -4.40
CA PHE A 280 3.33 -2.03 -3.61
C PHE A 280 3.76 -2.38 -2.19
N ARG A 281 2.80 -2.58 -1.32
CA ARG A 281 2.98 -3.25 -0.01
C ARG A 281 2.02 -4.40 0.15
N ALA A 282 2.37 -5.39 0.97
CA ALA A 282 1.51 -6.52 1.25
C ALA A 282 0.64 -6.27 2.48
N ALA A 283 -0.49 -6.97 2.55
CA ALA A 283 -1.40 -6.99 3.69
C ALA A 283 -1.94 -8.40 3.93
N ARG A 284 -2.48 -8.66 5.11
CA ARG A 284 -3.21 -9.87 5.44
C ARG A 284 -4.26 -9.63 6.53
N SER A 285 -5.26 -10.50 6.64
CA SER A 285 -6.18 -10.47 7.78
C SER A 285 -5.44 -10.71 9.10
N ALA A 286 -5.97 -10.17 10.20
CA ALA A 286 -5.36 -10.30 11.52
C ALA A 286 -5.75 -11.61 12.26
N GLU A 287 -6.38 -12.55 11.56
CA GLU A 287 -6.76 -13.86 12.09
C GLU A 287 -5.57 -14.79 12.28
#